data_047c0b8b1ad0fd1e63d5cd3de4a89ba1
#
_entry.id   047c0b8b1ad0fd1e63d5cd3de4a89ba1
#
_cell.length_a   1.000
_cell.length_b   1.000
_cell.length_c   1.000
_cell.angle_alpha   90.00
_cell.angle_beta   90.00
_cell.angle_gamma   90.00
#
_symmetry.space_group_name_H-M   'P 1'
#
loop_
_entity.id
_entity.type
_entity.pdbx_description
1 polymer ?
#
loop_
_entity_poly.entity_id
_entity_poly.type
_entity_poly.pdbx_seq_one_letter_code
_entity_poly.pdbx_strand_id
1 'polypeptide(L)'
;MITNDFQGTMGAVHQPCLERWLEESNRSSCEVCGFAFDVERTPRHQPLHSLLIFIKKSPGDLQISIRPPKIDLIRCLALTTMTLAAIYIFIVAGDFYSSDNFDNFPPAKWTNYSLIFLIFLIVFSYFIWIFWTLDYQKNVWYWWWQKTSTVRMNYHRHLVDERKNLNLSYNHVISRV
;
A
#
# COMPACT_ATOMS: atom_id res chain seq x y z
N MET A 1 25.98 -16.10 -19.02
CA MET A 1 25.81 -14.98 -19.95
C MET A 1 24.53 -15.24 -20.71
N ILE A 2 23.56 -14.37 -20.60
CA ILE A 2 22.32 -14.45 -21.40
C ILE A 2 22.52 -13.51 -22.57
N THR A 3 22.63 -14.08 -23.75
CA THR A 3 22.52 -13.34 -25.02
C THR A 3 21.04 -13.21 -25.31
N ASN A 4 20.43 -12.10 -24.93
CA ASN A 4 19.09 -11.76 -25.35
C ASN A 4 19.20 -10.91 -26.62
N ASP A 5 18.21 -10.98 -27.48
CA ASP A 5 18.03 -10.11 -28.66
C ASP A 5 17.90 -8.62 -28.29
N PHE A 6 18.81 -8.15 -27.44
CA PHE A 6 18.97 -6.71 -27.19
C PHE A 6 19.54 -6.08 -28.44
N GLN A 7 18.71 -5.36 -29.16
CA GLN A 7 19.15 -4.48 -30.26
C GLN A 7 19.91 -3.28 -29.67
N GLY A 8 21.14 -3.49 -29.23
CA GLY A 8 21.98 -2.43 -28.69
C GLY A 8 23.39 -2.92 -28.36
N THR A 9 24.29 -1.96 -28.09
CA THR A 9 25.71 -2.17 -27.77
C THR A 9 25.96 -2.96 -26.47
N MET A 10 24.94 -3.26 -25.69
CA MET A 10 24.99 -4.02 -24.43
C MET A 10 24.24 -5.36 -24.53
N GLY A 11 24.52 -6.15 -25.57
CA GLY A 11 23.82 -7.42 -25.87
C GLY A 11 24.04 -8.56 -24.87
N ALA A 12 24.93 -8.44 -23.89
CA ALA A 12 25.17 -9.49 -22.92
C ALA A 12 25.26 -8.91 -21.49
N VAL A 13 24.33 -9.30 -20.64
CA VAL A 13 24.25 -8.89 -19.23
C VAL A 13 24.23 -10.14 -18.34
N HIS A 14 24.84 -10.07 -17.16
CA HIS A 14 24.72 -11.13 -16.18
C HIS A 14 23.29 -11.17 -15.61
N GLN A 15 22.64 -12.34 -15.65
CA GLN A 15 21.29 -12.54 -15.16
C GLN A 15 21.07 -11.97 -13.73
N PRO A 16 21.91 -12.28 -12.72
CA PRO A 16 21.71 -11.77 -11.37
C PRO A 16 21.84 -10.25 -11.27
N CYS A 17 22.65 -9.64 -12.14
CA CYS A 17 22.75 -8.17 -12.17
C CYS A 17 21.51 -7.52 -12.74
N LEU A 18 20.91 -8.12 -13.77
CA LEU A 18 19.68 -7.65 -14.39
C LEU A 18 18.47 -7.85 -13.45
N GLU A 19 18.37 -9.02 -12.80
CA GLU A 19 17.32 -9.29 -11.80
C GLU A 19 17.39 -8.26 -10.65
N ARG A 20 18.59 -7.98 -10.14
CA ARG A 20 18.79 -6.99 -9.09
C ARG A 20 18.41 -5.57 -9.55
N TRP A 21 18.76 -5.18 -10.77
CA TRP A 21 18.35 -3.90 -11.33
C TRP A 21 16.84 -3.79 -11.47
N LEU A 22 16.16 -4.85 -11.93
CA LEU A 22 14.69 -4.92 -12.04
C LEU A 22 14.00 -4.87 -10.67
N GLU A 23 14.64 -5.44 -9.62
CA GLU A 23 14.18 -5.29 -8.24
C GLU A 23 14.28 -3.85 -7.76
N GLU A 24 15.44 -3.21 -7.94
CA GLU A 24 15.70 -1.85 -7.46
C GLU A 24 14.87 -0.79 -8.22
N SER A 25 14.77 -0.93 -9.54
CA SER A 25 14.00 0.00 -10.39
C SER A 25 12.49 -0.19 -10.32
N ASN A 26 12.02 -1.34 -9.79
CA ASN A 26 10.60 -1.75 -9.78
C ASN A 26 9.93 -1.74 -11.16
N ARG A 27 10.70 -1.94 -12.22
CA ARG A 27 10.23 -1.99 -13.62
C ARG A 27 10.31 -3.39 -14.19
N SER A 28 9.50 -3.66 -15.22
CA SER A 28 9.52 -4.90 -16.00
C SER A 28 9.99 -4.69 -17.44
N SER A 29 10.44 -3.48 -17.79
CA SER A 29 10.91 -3.14 -19.13
C SER A 29 12.19 -2.32 -19.09
N CYS A 30 12.98 -2.42 -20.16
CA CYS A 30 14.19 -1.64 -20.33
C CYS A 30 13.83 -0.16 -20.58
N GLU A 31 14.51 0.76 -19.89
CA GLU A 31 14.30 2.19 -20.05
C GLU A 31 14.83 2.75 -21.40
N VAL A 32 15.80 2.06 -21.98
CA VAL A 32 16.48 2.53 -23.20
C VAL A 32 15.82 2.02 -24.46
N CYS A 33 15.49 0.72 -24.52
CA CYS A 33 14.93 0.11 -25.73
C CYS A 33 13.45 -0.31 -25.59
N GLY A 34 12.84 -0.16 -24.42
CA GLY A 34 11.45 -0.54 -24.17
C GLY A 34 11.18 -2.05 -24.13
N PHE A 35 12.23 -2.89 -24.23
CA PHE A 35 12.07 -4.34 -24.20
C PHE A 35 11.41 -4.78 -22.89
N ALA A 36 10.29 -5.52 -22.97
CA ALA A 36 9.59 -6.07 -21.81
C ALA A 36 10.22 -7.41 -21.41
N PHE A 37 10.65 -7.50 -20.14
CA PHE A 37 11.17 -8.74 -19.57
C PHE A 37 10.04 -9.58 -19.00
N ASP A 38 10.04 -10.89 -19.28
CA ASP A 38 9.13 -11.83 -18.61
C ASP A 38 9.68 -12.12 -17.20
N VAL A 39 9.17 -11.38 -16.23
CA VAL A 39 9.63 -11.42 -14.85
C VAL A 39 8.51 -11.89 -13.93
N GLU A 40 8.82 -12.89 -13.13
CA GLU A 40 7.96 -13.35 -12.05
C GLU A 40 8.35 -12.66 -10.74
N ARG A 41 7.42 -11.88 -10.18
CA ARG A 41 7.61 -11.19 -8.90
C ARG A 41 7.03 -12.03 -7.79
N THR A 42 7.90 -12.60 -6.96
CA THR A 42 7.48 -13.34 -5.79
C THR A 42 7.64 -12.47 -4.54
N PRO A 43 6.57 -12.29 -3.73
CA PRO A 43 6.67 -11.54 -2.49
C PRO A 43 7.57 -12.29 -1.50
N ARG A 44 8.56 -11.61 -0.94
CA ARG A 44 9.54 -12.18 -0.01
C ARG A 44 8.91 -12.66 1.30
N HIS A 45 7.80 -12.01 1.71
CA HIS A 45 7.10 -12.30 2.97
C HIS A 45 5.60 -12.41 2.74
N GLN A 46 4.96 -13.26 3.52
CA GLN A 46 3.51 -13.32 3.59
C GLN A 46 2.95 -11.95 4.02
N PRO A 47 1.76 -11.54 3.55
CA PRO A 47 1.24 -10.18 3.74
C PRO A 47 1.13 -9.78 5.23
N LEU A 48 0.68 -10.68 6.11
CA LEU A 48 0.58 -10.41 7.54
C LEU A 48 1.95 -10.24 8.22
N HIS A 49 2.93 -11.08 7.85
CA HIS A 49 4.28 -10.98 8.40
C HIS A 49 5.01 -9.72 7.89
N SER A 50 4.78 -9.34 6.63
CA SER A 50 5.32 -8.12 6.07
C SER A 50 4.77 -6.86 6.75
N LEU A 51 3.50 -6.86 7.16
CA LEU A 51 2.89 -5.76 7.91
C LEU A 51 3.56 -5.58 9.28
N LEU A 52 3.81 -6.68 10.00
CA LEU A 52 4.52 -6.62 11.28
C LEU A 52 5.95 -6.10 11.14
N ILE A 53 6.67 -6.52 10.10
CA ILE A 53 8.01 -6.03 9.79
C ILE A 53 7.96 -4.53 9.46
N PHE A 54 6.97 -4.09 8.66
CA PHE A 54 6.79 -2.69 8.29
C PHE A 54 6.56 -1.79 9.52
N ILE A 55 5.72 -2.23 10.47
CA ILE A 55 5.47 -1.49 11.72
C ILE A 55 6.72 -1.46 12.61
N LYS A 56 7.46 -2.59 12.69
CA LYS A 56 8.63 -2.71 13.56
C LYS A 56 9.86 -2.00 12.98
N LYS A 57 10.12 -2.20 11.69
CA LYS A 57 11.24 -1.60 10.97
C LYS A 57 10.72 -0.31 10.32
N SER A 58 10.91 0.82 11.02
CA SER A 58 10.64 2.13 10.42
C SER A 58 11.42 2.24 9.10
N PRO A 59 10.79 2.58 7.97
CA PRO A 59 11.45 2.70 6.67
C PRO A 59 12.37 3.94 6.59
N GLY A 60 13.24 4.10 7.60
CA GLY A 60 14.18 5.23 7.67
C GLY A 60 15.27 5.22 6.59
N ASP A 61 15.48 4.06 5.92
CA ASP A 61 16.47 3.91 4.85
C ASP A 61 15.94 4.30 3.45
N LEU A 62 14.65 4.58 3.32
CA LEU A 62 14.13 5.12 2.06
C LEU A 62 14.20 6.65 2.12
N GLN A 63 15.00 7.24 1.24
CA GLN A 63 15.17 8.69 1.01
C GLN A 63 13.87 9.46 0.67
N ILE A 64 12.73 8.86 0.86
CA ILE A 64 11.42 9.48 0.66
C ILE A 64 10.92 9.86 2.04
N SER A 65 10.48 11.10 2.19
CA SER A 65 9.86 11.68 3.39
C SER A 65 8.52 10.99 3.73
N ILE A 66 8.59 9.67 3.96
CA ILE A 66 7.43 8.86 4.31
C ILE A 66 7.20 9.01 5.82
N ARG A 67 5.99 9.37 6.17
CA ARG A 67 5.55 9.47 7.56
C ARG A 67 5.64 8.09 8.23
N PRO A 68 6.43 7.92 9.31
CA PRO A 68 6.60 6.60 9.93
C PRO A 68 5.29 6.13 10.58
N PRO A 69 4.92 4.85 10.43
CA PRO A 69 3.66 4.31 10.94
C PRO A 69 3.53 4.40 12.47
N LYS A 70 4.65 4.41 13.19
CA LYS A 70 4.68 4.56 14.65
C LYS A 70 4.13 5.90 15.11
N ILE A 71 4.44 6.99 14.41
CA ILE A 71 3.96 8.33 14.75
C ILE A 71 2.44 8.42 14.52
N ASP A 72 1.94 7.84 13.43
CA ASP A 72 0.51 7.83 13.16
C ASP A 72 -0.25 6.95 14.18
N LEU A 73 0.35 5.84 14.64
CA LEU A 73 -0.22 5.03 15.71
C LEU A 73 -0.35 5.82 17.02
N ILE A 74 0.70 6.56 17.42
CA ILE A 74 0.69 7.40 18.63
C ILE A 74 -0.37 8.49 18.48
N ARG A 75 -0.48 9.12 17.31
CA ARG A 75 -1.53 10.13 17.03
C ARG A 75 -2.92 9.53 17.11
N CYS A 76 -3.14 8.33 16.55
CA CYS A 76 -4.40 7.61 16.68
C CYS A 76 -4.77 7.38 18.14
N LEU A 77 -3.85 6.88 18.95
CA LEU A 77 -4.09 6.65 20.38
C LEU A 77 -4.43 7.96 21.10
N ALA A 78 -3.65 9.02 20.88
CA ALA A 78 -3.90 10.31 21.52
C ALA A 78 -5.26 10.91 21.11
N LEU A 79 -5.60 10.87 19.83
CA LEU A 79 -6.91 11.38 19.36
C LEU A 79 -8.06 10.51 19.86
N THR A 80 -7.90 9.19 19.95
CA THR A 80 -8.92 8.30 20.50
C THR A 80 -9.21 8.63 21.97
N THR A 81 -8.18 8.81 22.79
CA THR A 81 -8.37 9.17 24.19
C THR A 81 -9.01 10.55 24.36
N MET A 82 -8.63 11.52 23.54
CA MET A 82 -9.23 12.86 23.54
C MET A 82 -10.70 12.85 23.12
N THR A 83 -11.04 12.08 22.06
CA THR A 83 -12.43 11.97 21.61
C THR A 83 -13.31 11.27 22.63
N LEU A 84 -12.83 10.20 23.29
CA LEU A 84 -13.56 9.53 24.36
C LEU A 84 -13.78 10.44 25.56
N ALA A 85 -12.77 11.21 25.97
CA ALA A 85 -12.89 12.18 27.05
C ALA A 85 -13.92 13.28 26.70
N ALA A 86 -13.90 13.82 25.47
CA ALA A 86 -14.85 14.81 25.01
C ALA A 86 -16.29 14.26 25.02
N ILE A 87 -16.51 13.04 24.50
CA ILE A 87 -17.83 12.38 24.50
C ILE A 87 -18.33 12.21 25.93
N TYR A 88 -17.47 11.75 26.86
CA TYR A 88 -17.83 11.61 28.26
C TYR A 88 -18.29 12.93 28.88
N ILE A 89 -17.52 14.01 28.67
CA ILE A 89 -17.86 15.33 29.19
C ILE A 89 -19.21 15.82 28.62
N PHE A 90 -19.47 15.61 27.31
CA PHE A 90 -20.73 16.02 26.72
C PHE A 90 -21.93 15.20 27.21
N ILE A 91 -21.74 13.88 27.50
CA ILE A 91 -22.80 13.05 28.08
C ILE A 91 -23.14 13.56 29.49
N VAL A 92 -22.14 13.79 30.34
CA VAL A 92 -22.34 14.31 31.70
C VAL A 92 -23.02 15.70 31.66
N ALA A 93 -22.60 16.57 30.75
CA ALA A 93 -23.25 17.87 30.55
C ALA A 93 -24.71 17.71 30.09
N GLY A 94 -24.97 16.77 29.16
CA GLY A 94 -26.33 16.46 28.69
C GLY A 94 -27.25 15.97 29.80
N ASP A 95 -26.74 15.06 30.66
CA ASP A 95 -27.49 14.56 31.82
C ASP A 95 -27.81 15.69 32.82
N PHE A 96 -26.83 16.59 33.03
CA PHE A 96 -27.04 17.77 33.90
C PHE A 96 -28.13 18.69 33.39
N TYR A 97 -28.17 18.98 32.08
CA TYR A 97 -29.19 19.82 31.46
C TYR A 97 -30.54 19.11 31.25
N SER A 98 -30.59 17.80 31.27
CA SER A 98 -31.80 16.97 31.16
C SER A 98 -32.47 16.70 32.50
N SER A 99 -31.77 16.89 33.62
CA SER A 99 -32.36 16.67 34.95
C SER A 99 -33.43 17.73 35.28
N ASP A 100 -34.47 17.32 36.03
CA ASP A 100 -35.73 18.03 36.29
C ASP A 100 -35.60 19.48 36.78
N ASN A 101 -34.41 19.92 37.17
CA ASN A 101 -34.14 21.30 37.66
C ASN A 101 -34.34 22.41 36.59
N PHE A 102 -34.38 22.05 35.30
CA PHE A 102 -34.45 23.01 34.20
C PHE A 102 -35.66 22.81 33.25
N ASP A 103 -36.64 21.95 33.62
CA ASP A 103 -37.76 21.61 32.77
C ASP A 103 -38.59 22.83 32.28
N ASN A 104 -38.63 23.89 33.06
CA ASN A 104 -39.33 25.12 32.71
C ASN A 104 -38.50 26.16 31.96
N PHE A 105 -37.24 25.84 31.60
CA PHE A 105 -36.36 26.78 30.91
C PHE A 105 -36.16 26.37 29.44
N PRO A 106 -36.84 27.02 28.47
CA PRO A 106 -36.79 26.64 27.05
C PRO A 106 -35.37 26.50 26.49
N PRO A 107 -34.37 27.34 26.87
CA PRO A 107 -33.00 27.21 26.36
C PRO A 107 -32.31 25.89 26.76
N ALA A 108 -32.68 25.22 27.88
CA ALA A 108 -32.04 23.97 28.31
C ALA A 108 -32.29 22.82 27.32
N LYS A 109 -33.47 22.74 26.72
CA LYS A 109 -33.82 21.73 25.70
C LYS A 109 -33.00 21.92 24.43
N TRP A 110 -32.84 23.14 23.97
CA TRP A 110 -32.01 23.44 22.80
C TRP A 110 -30.53 23.14 23.02
N THR A 111 -30.04 23.40 24.22
CA THR A 111 -28.64 23.06 24.62
C THR A 111 -28.39 21.54 24.54
N ASN A 112 -29.33 20.72 25.05
CA ASN A 112 -29.20 19.29 24.99
C ASN A 112 -29.16 18.77 23.54
N TYR A 113 -30.05 19.24 22.66
CA TYR A 113 -30.00 18.86 21.24
C TYR A 113 -28.69 19.29 20.55
N SER A 114 -28.19 20.49 20.88
CA SER A 114 -26.93 20.97 20.32
C SER A 114 -25.73 20.15 20.79
N LEU A 115 -25.70 19.66 22.04
CA LEU A 115 -24.67 18.78 22.56
C LEU A 115 -24.67 17.43 21.83
N ILE A 116 -25.85 16.83 21.62
CA ILE A 116 -25.98 15.57 20.88
C ILE A 116 -25.47 15.74 19.44
N PHE A 117 -25.86 16.83 18.77
CA PHE A 117 -25.39 17.13 17.42
C PHE A 117 -23.87 17.31 17.37
N LEU A 118 -23.27 17.94 18.37
CA LEU A 118 -21.83 18.17 18.45
C LEU A 118 -21.07 16.86 18.67
N ILE A 119 -21.59 15.95 19.51
CA ILE A 119 -21.04 14.58 19.66
C ILE A 119 -21.03 13.88 18.30
N PHE A 120 -22.14 13.95 17.55
CA PHE A 120 -22.23 13.34 16.23
C PHE A 120 -21.14 13.90 15.28
N LEU A 121 -20.95 15.20 15.24
CA LEU A 121 -19.91 15.82 14.39
C LEU A 121 -18.50 15.39 14.79
N ILE A 122 -18.20 15.29 16.09
CA ILE A 122 -16.87 14.85 16.57
C ILE A 122 -16.63 13.41 16.15
N VAL A 123 -17.58 12.52 16.37
CA VAL A 123 -17.47 11.10 16.00
C VAL A 123 -17.32 10.95 14.49
N PHE A 124 -18.11 11.66 13.70
CA PHE A 124 -18.03 11.63 12.23
C PHE A 124 -16.69 12.13 11.72
N SER A 125 -16.20 13.26 12.23
CA SER A 125 -14.88 13.82 11.90
C SER A 125 -13.75 12.84 12.25
N TYR A 126 -13.85 12.18 13.41
CA TYR A 126 -12.88 11.18 13.84
C TYR A 126 -12.83 9.98 12.89
N PHE A 127 -13.99 9.45 12.44
CA PHE A 127 -14.03 8.35 11.47
C PHE A 127 -13.43 8.73 10.12
N ILE A 128 -13.72 9.94 9.62
CA ILE A 128 -13.11 10.42 8.36
C ILE A 128 -11.60 10.48 8.50
N TRP A 129 -11.09 11.03 9.60
CA TRP A 129 -9.67 11.16 9.82
C TRP A 129 -8.97 9.78 9.92
N ILE A 130 -9.55 8.81 10.65
CA ILE A 130 -9.05 7.43 10.72
C ILE A 130 -9.02 6.80 9.32
N PHE A 131 -10.12 6.92 8.57
CA PHE A 131 -10.20 6.35 7.22
C PHE A 131 -9.06 6.85 6.33
N TRP A 132 -8.81 8.16 6.30
CA TRP A 132 -7.74 8.75 5.52
C TRP A 132 -6.35 8.29 5.98
N THR A 133 -6.14 8.18 7.28
CA THR A 133 -4.87 7.71 7.85
C THR A 133 -4.61 6.24 7.49
N LEU A 134 -5.63 5.39 7.60
CA LEU A 134 -5.52 3.97 7.24
C LEU A 134 -5.30 3.77 5.74
N ASP A 135 -6.01 4.53 4.89
CA ASP A 135 -5.83 4.44 3.45
C ASP A 135 -4.43 4.89 3.02
N TYR A 136 -3.91 5.97 3.61
CA TYR A 136 -2.53 6.40 3.40
C TYR A 136 -1.53 5.31 3.81
N GLN A 137 -1.65 4.75 5.02
CA GLN A 137 -0.74 3.71 5.51
C GLN A 137 -0.82 2.42 4.70
N LYS A 138 -2.02 2.03 4.25
CA LYS A 138 -2.22 0.89 3.34
C LYS A 138 -1.47 1.09 2.02
N ASN A 139 -1.58 2.26 1.41
CA ASN A 139 -0.91 2.58 0.15
C ASN A 139 0.61 2.59 0.29
N VAL A 140 1.13 3.17 1.38
CA VAL A 140 2.57 3.17 1.70
C VAL A 140 3.09 1.76 1.95
N TRP A 141 2.35 0.95 2.74
CA TRP A 141 2.71 -0.45 2.98
C TRP A 141 2.69 -1.27 1.70
N TYR A 142 1.66 -1.12 0.84
CA TYR A 142 1.53 -1.84 -0.43
C TYR A 142 2.70 -1.51 -1.37
N TRP A 143 3.07 -0.23 -1.48
CA TRP A 143 4.22 0.21 -2.26
C TRP A 143 5.53 -0.39 -1.74
N TRP A 144 5.74 -0.36 -0.40
CA TRP A 144 6.90 -0.97 0.23
C TRP A 144 6.96 -2.48 0.01
N TRP A 145 5.82 -3.16 0.12
CA TRP A 145 5.70 -4.59 -0.11
C TRP A 145 6.03 -4.98 -1.54
N GLN A 146 5.57 -4.23 -2.54
CA GLN A 146 5.95 -4.43 -3.95
C GLN A 146 7.44 -4.23 -4.17
N LYS A 147 8.04 -3.18 -3.59
CA LYS A 147 9.47 -2.88 -3.73
C LYS A 147 10.35 -3.95 -3.08
N THR A 148 9.86 -4.67 -2.07
CA THR A 148 10.59 -5.74 -1.37
C THR A 148 10.40 -7.12 -2.03
N SER A 149 9.62 -7.21 -3.13
CA SER A 149 9.45 -8.45 -3.88
C SER A 149 10.74 -8.84 -4.60
N THR A 150 11.09 -10.13 -4.58
CA THR A 150 12.19 -10.68 -5.37
C THR A 150 11.74 -10.90 -6.81
N VAL A 151 12.55 -10.47 -7.75
CA VAL A 151 12.31 -10.62 -9.18
C VAL A 151 13.11 -11.81 -9.68
N ARG A 152 12.45 -12.76 -10.33
CA ARG A 152 13.09 -13.87 -11.05
C ARG A 152 12.71 -13.80 -12.52
N MET A 153 13.70 -13.94 -13.39
CA MET A 153 13.46 -14.03 -14.82
C MET A 153 13.09 -15.46 -15.22
N ASN A 154 11.95 -15.61 -15.90
CA ASN A 154 11.49 -16.90 -16.44
C ASN A 154 12.15 -17.20 -17.79
N TYR A 155 13.47 -17.35 -17.78
CA TYR A 155 14.24 -17.66 -19.00
C TYR A 155 13.80 -18.98 -19.65
N HIS A 156 13.37 -19.95 -18.86
CA HIS A 156 12.93 -21.24 -19.38
C HIS A 156 11.67 -21.16 -20.25
N ARG A 157 10.78 -20.22 -19.98
CA ARG A 157 9.57 -20.03 -20.76
C ARG A 157 9.89 -19.48 -22.16
N HIS A 158 10.79 -18.53 -22.26
CA HIS A 158 11.25 -17.98 -23.53
C HIS A 158 11.86 -19.07 -24.45
N LEU A 159 12.73 -19.93 -23.93
CA LEU A 159 13.34 -21.03 -24.68
C LEU A 159 12.30 -22.07 -25.15
N VAL A 160 11.28 -22.32 -24.36
CA VAL A 160 10.19 -23.25 -24.72
C VAL A 160 9.32 -22.67 -25.82
N ASP A 161 8.99 -21.38 -25.74
CA ASP A 161 8.16 -20.70 -26.75
C ASP A 161 8.92 -20.49 -28.06
N GLU A 162 10.21 -20.17 -27.99
CA GLU A 162 11.07 -20.08 -29.17
C GLU A 162 11.21 -21.43 -29.89
N ARG A 163 11.38 -22.53 -29.13
CA ARG A 163 11.42 -23.88 -29.66
C ARG A 163 10.08 -24.31 -30.27
N LYS A 164 8.96 -23.92 -29.68
CA LYS A 164 7.63 -24.14 -30.27
C LYS A 164 7.44 -23.40 -31.58
N ASN A 165 7.87 -22.13 -31.62
CA ASN A 165 7.77 -21.30 -32.81
C ASN A 165 8.65 -21.85 -33.95
N LEU A 166 9.86 -22.31 -33.66
CA LEU A 166 10.75 -23.00 -34.61
C LEU A 166 10.11 -24.28 -35.16
N ASN A 167 9.52 -25.09 -34.29
CA ASN A 167 8.84 -26.32 -34.70
C ASN A 167 7.60 -26.04 -35.57
N LEU A 168 6.82 -25.00 -35.22
CA LEU A 168 5.68 -24.59 -36.04
C LEU A 168 6.11 -24.08 -37.42
N SER A 169 7.18 -23.29 -37.49
CA SER A 169 7.75 -22.80 -38.74
C SER A 169 8.29 -23.96 -39.59
N TYR A 170 8.99 -24.92 -39.01
CA TYR A 170 9.49 -26.09 -39.69
C TYR A 170 8.36 -26.96 -40.24
N ASN A 171 7.32 -27.25 -39.49
CA ASN A 171 6.16 -28.02 -39.95
C ASN A 171 5.39 -27.30 -41.08
N HIS A 172 5.30 -25.95 -41.04
CA HIS A 172 4.66 -25.19 -42.07
C HIS A 172 5.46 -25.19 -43.37
N VAL A 173 6.79 -25.28 -43.31
CA VAL A 173 7.64 -25.42 -44.52
C VAL A 173 7.49 -26.81 -45.14
N ILE A 174 7.43 -27.86 -44.33
CA ILE A 174 7.25 -29.23 -44.82
C ILE A 174 5.87 -29.46 -45.45
N SER A 175 4.83 -28.82 -44.94
CA SER A 175 3.45 -28.96 -45.49
C SER A 175 3.23 -28.27 -46.80
N ARG A 176 4.20 -27.47 -47.31
CA ARG A 176 4.17 -26.79 -48.61
C ARG A 176 5.00 -27.46 -49.68
N VAL A 177 5.74 -28.51 -49.35
CA VAL A 177 6.50 -29.36 -50.27
C VAL A 177 5.69 -30.62 -50.57
#